data_4b9b2b2ee5474b96b2689fb02bd23f99
#
_entry.id   4b9b2b2ee5474b96b2689fb02bd23f99
#
_cell.length_a   1.000
_cell.length_b   1.000
_cell.length_c   1.000
_cell.angle_alpha   90.00
_cell.angle_beta   90.00
_cell.angle_gamma   90.00
#
_symmetry.space_group_name_H-M   'P 1'
#
loop_
_entity.id
_entity.type
_entity.pdbx_description
1 polymer ?
#
loop_
_entity_poly.entity_id
_entity_poly.type
_entity_poly.pdbx_seq_one_letter_code
_entity_poly.pdbx_strand_id
1 'polypeptide(L)'
;MIYLIVAAIVFIIADLVIRLMFKKAKQAKVLKEREKSLEVALNLDFSRESKTLKRTEVENPKAKILCVDDEDVILDSFRKILVLDGFSVDTVNTGQEALFLVQSNHYDFVFTDLKMPTMNGVDVAKSVKHLRPDIDVVIVTGYATVETAVEVMKH
;
A
#
# COMPACT_ATOMS: atom_id res chain seq x y z
N MET A 1 -48.76 3.11 36.83
CA MET A 1 -48.20 4.17 35.97
C MET A 1 -46.68 4.05 35.80
N ILE A 2 -45.88 3.97 36.87
CA ILE A 2 -44.42 3.92 36.83
C ILE A 2 -43.91 2.72 36.02
N TYR A 3 -44.45 1.54 36.15
CA TYR A 3 -44.04 0.33 35.44
C TYR A 3 -44.23 0.42 33.90
N LEU A 4 -45.29 1.11 33.43
CA LEU A 4 -45.51 1.35 32.01
C LEU A 4 -44.49 2.30 31.43
N ILE A 5 -44.07 3.33 32.17
CA ILE A 5 -43.03 4.27 31.73
C ILE A 5 -41.66 3.57 31.66
N VAL A 6 -41.34 2.77 32.66
CA VAL A 6 -40.07 2.00 32.65
C VAL A 6 -40.02 0.99 31.48
N ALA A 7 -41.12 0.27 31.23
CA ALA A 7 -41.23 -0.63 30.11
C ALA A 7 -41.07 0.07 28.76
N ALA A 8 -41.65 1.25 28.58
CA ALA A 8 -41.51 2.06 27.39
C ALA A 8 -40.05 2.52 27.16
N ILE A 9 -39.37 2.96 28.24
CA ILE A 9 -37.96 3.38 28.17
C ILE A 9 -37.05 2.20 27.77
N VAL A 10 -37.26 1.04 28.40
CA VAL A 10 -36.49 -0.18 28.08
C VAL A 10 -36.70 -0.58 26.61
N PHE A 11 -37.93 -0.48 26.09
CA PHE A 11 -38.23 -0.78 24.70
C PHE A 11 -37.54 0.18 23.71
N ILE A 12 -37.54 1.48 24.03
CA ILE A 12 -36.87 2.51 23.20
C ILE A 12 -35.36 2.27 23.18
N ILE A 13 -34.75 1.94 24.33
CA ILE A 13 -33.32 1.66 24.41
C ILE A 13 -32.98 0.39 23.64
N ALA A 14 -33.79 -0.65 23.73
CA ALA A 14 -33.60 -1.89 22.98
C ALA A 14 -33.68 -1.66 21.46
N ASP A 15 -34.68 -0.90 20.99
CA ASP A 15 -34.81 -0.54 19.57
C ASP A 15 -33.59 0.27 19.08
N LEU A 16 -33.14 1.23 19.89
CA LEU A 16 -31.94 2.03 19.55
C LEU A 16 -30.68 1.16 19.45
N VAL A 17 -30.46 0.25 20.39
CA VAL A 17 -29.32 -0.69 20.39
C VAL A 17 -29.38 -1.59 19.16
N ILE A 18 -30.55 -2.14 18.85
CA ILE A 18 -30.76 -2.99 17.67
C ILE A 18 -30.43 -2.22 16.39
N ARG A 19 -30.92 -0.99 16.22
CA ARG A 19 -30.61 -0.14 15.06
C ARG A 19 -29.12 0.15 14.92
N LEU A 20 -28.42 0.43 16.04
CA LEU A 20 -26.98 0.65 16.05
C LEU A 20 -26.21 -0.61 15.67
N MET A 21 -26.62 -1.78 16.14
CA MET A 21 -26.01 -3.06 15.76
C MET A 21 -26.20 -3.36 14.28
N PHE A 22 -27.41 -3.16 13.74
CA PHE A 22 -27.66 -3.33 12.30
C PHE A 22 -26.85 -2.35 11.44
N LYS A 23 -26.68 -1.10 11.89
CA LYS A 23 -25.86 -0.11 11.19
C LYS A 23 -24.39 -0.49 11.17
N LYS A 24 -23.83 -0.98 12.29
CA LYS A 24 -22.46 -1.51 12.38
C LYS A 24 -22.27 -2.76 11.51
N ALA A 25 -23.20 -3.70 11.55
CA ALA A 25 -23.14 -4.91 10.73
C ALA A 25 -23.19 -4.59 9.24
N LYS A 26 -24.04 -3.64 8.82
CA LYS A 26 -24.10 -3.19 7.41
C LYS A 26 -22.81 -2.52 6.96
N GLN A 27 -22.19 -1.67 7.80
CA GLN A 27 -20.91 -1.05 7.52
C GLN A 27 -19.78 -2.08 7.41
N ALA A 28 -19.72 -3.04 8.34
CA ALA A 28 -18.72 -4.11 8.30
C ALA A 28 -18.86 -4.99 7.04
N LYS A 29 -20.10 -5.27 6.59
CA LYS A 29 -20.34 -6.02 5.36
C LYS A 29 -19.87 -5.27 4.13
N VAL A 30 -20.15 -3.95 4.04
CA VAL A 30 -19.70 -3.09 2.93
C VAL A 30 -18.18 -2.96 2.89
N LEU A 31 -17.52 -2.87 4.06
CA LEU A 31 -16.06 -2.83 4.14
C LEU A 31 -15.47 -4.15 3.61
N LYS A 32 -16.00 -5.28 4.07
CA LYS A 32 -15.54 -6.62 3.65
C LYS A 32 -15.77 -6.91 2.15
N GLU A 33 -16.87 -6.39 1.60
CA GLU A 33 -17.12 -6.46 0.14
C GLU A 33 -16.15 -5.58 -0.65
N ARG A 34 -15.79 -4.39 -0.13
CA ARG A 34 -14.78 -3.53 -0.74
C ARG A 34 -13.39 -4.14 -0.69
N GLU A 35 -12.98 -4.70 0.45
CA GLU A 35 -11.72 -5.43 0.58
C GLU A 35 -11.64 -6.59 -0.43
N LYS A 36 -12.70 -7.40 -0.50
CA LYS A 36 -12.75 -8.51 -1.45
C LYS A 36 -12.75 -8.06 -2.92
N SER A 37 -13.41 -6.93 -3.22
CA SER A 37 -13.40 -6.35 -4.57
C SER A 37 -12.03 -5.78 -4.93
N LEU A 38 -11.32 -5.17 -3.97
CA LEU A 38 -9.94 -4.72 -4.15
C LEU A 38 -8.98 -5.91 -4.36
N GLU A 39 -9.13 -6.97 -3.57
CA GLU A 39 -8.32 -8.19 -3.71
C GLU A 39 -8.52 -8.85 -5.09
N VAL A 40 -9.77 -8.91 -5.57
CA VAL A 40 -10.08 -9.44 -6.90
C VAL A 40 -9.57 -8.52 -8.00
N ALA A 41 -9.70 -7.20 -7.86
CA ALA A 41 -9.17 -6.22 -8.82
C ALA A 41 -7.64 -6.25 -8.86
N LEU A 42 -6.96 -6.31 -7.73
CA LEU A 42 -5.52 -6.50 -7.63
C LEU A 42 -5.06 -7.79 -8.31
N ASN A 43 -5.75 -8.91 -8.06
CA ASN A 43 -5.41 -10.21 -8.67
C ASN A 43 -5.70 -10.27 -10.19
N LEU A 44 -6.69 -9.53 -10.69
CA LEU A 44 -7.02 -9.49 -12.13
C LEU A 44 -6.06 -8.58 -12.93
N ASP A 45 -5.67 -7.43 -12.40
CA ASP A 45 -4.66 -6.57 -13.02
C ASP A 45 -3.29 -7.24 -13.00
N PHE A 46 -3.01 -7.97 -11.93
CA PHE A 46 -1.70 -8.60 -11.73
C PHE A 46 -1.35 -9.67 -12.77
N SER A 47 -2.33 -10.44 -13.23
CA SER A 47 -2.09 -11.45 -14.29
C SER A 47 -1.80 -10.82 -15.67
N ARG A 48 -2.09 -9.54 -15.85
CA ARG A 48 -1.80 -8.78 -17.08
C ARG A 48 -0.50 -8.00 -17.01
N GLU A 49 -0.06 -7.55 -15.83
CA GLU A 49 1.08 -6.62 -15.66
C GLU A 49 2.41 -7.29 -15.32
N SER A 50 2.46 -8.61 -15.10
CA SER A 50 3.71 -9.34 -14.79
C SER A 50 4.80 -9.27 -15.88
N LYS A 51 4.60 -8.44 -16.91
CA LYS A 51 5.58 -8.21 -17.99
C LYS A 51 6.63 -7.14 -17.67
N THR A 52 6.44 -6.36 -16.61
CA THR A 52 7.32 -5.21 -16.29
C THR A 52 8.38 -5.54 -15.26
N LEU A 53 8.18 -6.55 -14.42
CA LEU A 53 9.18 -6.95 -13.42
C LEU A 53 10.50 -7.35 -14.09
N LYS A 54 11.52 -6.54 -13.87
CA LYS A 54 12.90 -6.88 -14.22
C LYS A 54 13.67 -7.16 -12.93
N ARG A 55 14.16 -8.38 -12.79
CA ARG A 55 14.91 -8.85 -11.63
C ARG A 55 16.40 -8.98 -11.96
N THR A 56 17.26 -8.44 -11.12
CA THR A 56 18.70 -8.64 -11.17
C THR A 56 19.20 -9.07 -9.80
N GLU A 57 19.58 -10.33 -9.69
CA GLU A 57 20.15 -10.89 -8.46
C GLU A 57 21.66 -10.84 -8.49
N VAL A 58 22.27 -10.45 -7.38
CA VAL A 58 23.71 -10.43 -7.16
C VAL A 58 24.03 -11.52 -6.14
N GLU A 59 25.13 -12.23 -6.31
CA GLU A 59 25.60 -13.22 -5.36
C GLU A 59 26.08 -12.52 -4.08
N ASN A 60 25.51 -12.89 -2.92
CA ASN A 60 25.76 -12.25 -1.63
C ASN A 60 25.51 -10.72 -1.65
N PRO A 61 24.28 -10.26 -1.92
CA PRO A 61 24.01 -8.85 -2.02
C PRO A 61 24.12 -8.14 -0.69
N LYS A 62 24.53 -6.85 -0.71
CA LYS A 62 24.54 -5.99 0.47
C LYS A 62 23.14 -5.78 1.03
N ALA A 63 22.16 -5.64 0.15
CA ALA A 63 20.74 -5.57 0.46
C ALA A 63 19.92 -5.86 -0.80
N LYS A 64 18.62 -6.11 -0.64
CA LYS A 64 17.66 -6.26 -1.73
C LYS A 64 16.74 -5.05 -1.82
N ILE A 65 16.73 -4.41 -2.99
CA ILE A 65 16.05 -3.15 -3.23
C ILE A 65 14.95 -3.34 -4.27
N LEU A 66 13.77 -2.78 -4.00
CA LEU A 66 12.71 -2.63 -4.98
C LEU A 66 12.65 -1.18 -5.44
N CYS A 67 12.79 -0.92 -6.73
CA CYS A 67 12.64 0.40 -7.33
C CYS A 67 11.31 0.52 -8.06
N VAL A 68 10.60 1.63 -7.83
CA VAL A 68 9.25 1.89 -8.36
C VAL A 68 9.24 3.26 -9.02
N ASP A 69 9.03 3.29 -10.33
CA ASP A 69 9.00 4.52 -11.13
C ASP A 69 8.28 4.24 -12.45
N ASP A 70 7.47 5.13 -12.95
CA ASP A 70 6.74 4.92 -14.21
C ASP A 70 7.63 5.13 -15.44
N GLU A 71 8.85 5.64 -15.27
CA GLU A 71 9.83 5.84 -16.33
C GLU A 71 10.87 4.69 -16.39
N ASP A 72 10.78 3.83 -17.41
CA ASP A 72 11.74 2.73 -17.63
C ASP A 72 13.21 3.16 -17.64
N VAL A 73 13.50 4.37 -18.16
CA VAL A 73 14.87 4.92 -18.22
C VAL A 73 15.44 5.18 -16.82
N ILE A 74 14.59 5.64 -15.91
CA ILE A 74 14.97 5.87 -14.51
C ILE A 74 15.20 4.53 -13.81
N LEU A 75 14.29 3.56 -13.98
CA LEU A 75 14.43 2.22 -13.42
C LEU A 75 15.70 1.51 -13.94
N ASP A 76 16.00 1.61 -15.23
CA ASP A 76 17.23 1.04 -15.81
C ASP A 76 18.49 1.71 -15.26
N SER A 77 18.43 3.01 -14.96
CA SER A 77 19.53 3.76 -14.35
C SER A 77 19.76 3.33 -12.91
N PHE A 78 18.71 3.26 -12.08
CA PHE A 78 18.78 2.75 -10.70
C PHE A 78 19.35 1.34 -10.68
N ARG A 79 18.82 0.44 -11.50
CA ARG A 79 19.29 -0.94 -11.58
C ARG A 79 20.78 -1.02 -11.89
N LYS A 80 21.26 -0.30 -12.90
CA LYS A 80 22.67 -0.31 -13.28
C LYS A 80 23.58 0.19 -12.14
N ILE A 81 23.23 1.30 -11.52
CA ILE A 81 24.04 1.89 -10.45
C ILE A 81 24.06 0.98 -9.22
N LEU A 82 22.89 0.55 -8.75
CA LEU A 82 22.77 -0.22 -7.52
C LEU A 82 23.38 -1.64 -7.64
N VAL A 83 23.24 -2.27 -8.82
CA VAL A 83 23.87 -3.58 -9.07
C VAL A 83 25.40 -3.48 -9.09
N LEU A 84 25.96 -2.40 -9.68
CA LEU A 84 27.40 -2.15 -9.62
C LEU A 84 27.92 -1.96 -8.20
N ASP A 85 27.09 -1.38 -7.31
CA ASP A 85 27.40 -1.21 -5.90
C ASP A 85 27.13 -2.49 -5.06
N GLY A 86 26.68 -3.58 -5.67
CA GLY A 86 26.51 -4.87 -5.02
C GLY A 86 25.15 -5.09 -4.35
N PHE A 87 24.10 -4.42 -4.81
CA PHE A 87 22.72 -4.64 -4.38
C PHE A 87 21.99 -5.57 -5.36
N SER A 88 21.10 -6.42 -4.85
CA SER A 88 20.09 -7.07 -5.69
C SER A 88 18.93 -6.13 -5.93
N VAL A 89 18.45 -6.01 -7.18
CA VAL A 89 17.48 -4.99 -7.55
C VAL A 89 16.34 -5.59 -8.37
N ASP A 90 15.13 -5.38 -7.87
CA ASP A 90 13.89 -5.58 -8.64
C ASP A 90 13.34 -4.21 -9.05
N THR A 91 12.78 -4.09 -10.26
CA THR A 91 12.20 -2.84 -10.75
C THR A 91 10.80 -3.07 -11.29
N VAL A 92 9.87 -2.17 -10.97
CA VAL A 92 8.47 -2.19 -11.41
C VAL A 92 7.99 -0.79 -11.76
N ASN A 93 7.01 -0.68 -12.66
CA ASN A 93 6.52 0.60 -13.16
C ASN A 93 5.29 1.12 -12.41
N THR A 94 4.72 0.37 -11.48
CA THR A 94 3.50 0.78 -10.77
C THR A 94 3.59 0.52 -9.27
N GLY A 95 2.92 1.39 -8.49
CA GLY A 95 2.81 1.21 -7.04
C GLY A 95 2.06 -0.07 -6.67
N GLN A 96 1.06 -0.48 -7.45
CA GLN A 96 0.30 -1.71 -7.22
C GLN A 96 1.18 -2.95 -7.33
N GLU A 97 2.03 -3.01 -8.36
CA GLU A 97 3.01 -4.08 -8.55
C GLU A 97 4.01 -4.15 -7.39
N ALA A 98 4.47 -2.97 -6.94
CA ALA A 98 5.34 -2.87 -5.77
C ALA A 98 4.69 -3.45 -4.52
N LEU A 99 3.44 -3.10 -4.24
CA LEU A 99 2.69 -3.62 -3.07
C LEU A 99 2.53 -5.14 -3.11
N PHE A 100 2.29 -5.71 -4.29
CA PHE A 100 2.24 -7.15 -4.44
C PHE A 100 3.59 -7.80 -4.17
N LEU A 101 4.68 -7.25 -4.70
CA LEU A 101 6.01 -7.80 -4.53
C LEU A 101 6.49 -7.77 -3.07
N VAL A 102 6.19 -6.70 -2.32
CA VAL A 102 6.56 -6.62 -0.89
C VAL A 102 5.80 -7.61 0.00
N GLN A 103 4.62 -8.08 -0.44
CA GLN A 103 3.90 -9.16 0.25
C GLN A 103 4.53 -10.54 -0.01
N SER A 104 5.05 -10.76 -1.21
CA SER A 104 5.52 -12.06 -1.67
C SER A 104 7.02 -12.26 -1.54
N ASN A 105 7.78 -11.18 -1.43
CA ASN A 105 9.24 -11.21 -1.39
C ASN A 105 9.77 -10.39 -0.21
N HIS A 106 11.00 -10.69 0.18
CA HIS A 106 11.73 -9.88 1.16
C HIS A 106 12.49 -8.77 0.43
N TYR A 107 12.36 -7.53 0.94
CA TYR A 107 13.16 -6.37 0.53
C TYR A 107 13.63 -5.65 1.78
N ASP A 108 14.81 -5.06 1.71
CA ASP A 108 15.36 -4.20 2.77
C ASP A 108 14.91 -2.75 2.53
N PHE A 109 14.86 -2.34 1.26
CA PHE A 109 14.49 -1.00 0.85
C PHE A 109 13.48 -1.00 -0.30
N VAL A 110 12.59 -0.02 -0.29
CA VAL A 110 11.76 0.37 -1.44
C VAL A 110 12.10 1.80 -1.82
N PHE A 111 12.55 2.01 -3.05
CA PHE A 111 12.76 3.33 -3.64
C PHE A 111 11.58 3.63 -4.55
N THR A 112 10.89 4.73 -4.35
CA THR A 112 9.72 5.10 -5.15
C THR A 112 9.78 6.54 -5.62
N ASP A 113 9.41 6.79 -6.89
CA ASP A 113 9.17 8.19 -7.29
C ASP A 113 7.92 8.72 -6.59
N LEU A 114 7.90 10.03 -6.40
CA LEU A 114 6.78 10.75 -5.80
C LEU A 114 5.58 10.83 -6.76
N LYS A 115 5.83 11.12 -8.04
CA LYS A 115 4.79 11.42 -9.02
C LYS A 115 4.61 10.29 -10.02
N MET A 116 3.73 9.36 -9.71
CA MET A 116 3.33 8.30 -10.63
C MET A 116 1.83 8.42 -10.98
N PRO A 117 1.39 8.00 -12.17
CA PRO A 117 0.03 8.26 -12.67
C PRO A 117 -1.10 7.68 -11.83
N THR A 118 -0.95 6.48 -11.29
CA THR A 118 -2.05 5.74 -10.64
C THR A 118 -1.99 5.77 -9.12
N MET A 119 -0.80 5.77 -8.56
CA MET A 119 -0.53 5.78 -7.13
C MET A 119 0.74 6.57 -6.87
N ASN A 120 0.67 7.65 -6.09
CA ASN A 120 1.84 8.46 -5.78
C ASN A 120 2.77 7.76 -4.78
N GLY A 121 4.04 8.19 -4.73
CA GLY A 121 5.05 7.57 -3.88
C GLY A 121 4.75 7.66 -2.38
N VAL A 122 4.00 8.67 -1.93
CA VAL A 122 3.57 8.79 -0.51
C VAL A 122 2.57 7.67 -0.18
N ASP A 123 1.63 7.39 -1.09
CA ASP A 123 0.65 6.31 -0.88
C ASP A 123 1.32 4.93 -0.95
N VAL A 124 2.32 4.76 -1.83
CA VAL A 124 3.18 3.56 -1.85
C VAL A 124 3.88 3.40 -0.50
N ALA A 125 4.54 4.46 0.00
CA ALA A 125 5.27 4.41 1.27
C ALA A 125 4.36 4.06 2.45
N LYS A 126 3.20 4.70 2.57
CA LYS A 126 2.19 4.39 3.60
C LYS A 126 1.75 2.94 3.55
N SER A 127 1.44 2.44 2.35
CA SER A 127 0.96 1.07 2.15
C SER A 127 2.06 0.04 2.43
N VAL A 128 3.29 0.29 1.98
CA VAL A 128 4.44 -0.58 2.29
C VAL A 128 4.67 -0.63 3.79
N LYS A 129 4.74 0.51 4.49
CA LYS A 129 4.94 0.55 5.95
C LYS A 129 3.80 -0.11 6.73
N HIS A 130 2.57 -0.07 6.21
CA HIS A 130 1.43 -0.78 6.81
C HIS A 130 1.55 -2.31 6.64
N LEU A 131 1.97 -2.79 5.47
CA LEU A 131 2.11 -4.21 5.15
C LEU A 131 3.39 -4.82 5.76
N ARG A 132 4.48 -4.09 5.69
CA ARG A 132 5.83 -4.51 6.08
C ARG A 132 6.57 -3.34 6.77
N PRO A 133 6.36 -3.15 8.08
CA PRO A 133 7.01 -2.08 8.85
C PRO A 133 8.53 -2.16 8.87
N ASP A 134 9.07 -3.35 8.62
CA ASP A 134 10.49 -3.68 8.57
C ASP A 134 11.21 -3.13 7.32
N ILE A 135 10.48 -2.84 6.24
CA ILE A 135 11.07 -2.31 5.00
C ILE A 135 11.24 -0.79 5.11
N ASP A 136 12.44 -0.30 4.82
CA ASP A 136 12.66 1.13 4.72
C ASP A 136 12.24 1.69 3.35
N VAL A 137 11.49 2.80 3.37
CA VAL A 137 11.00 3.43 2.13
C VAL A 137 11.69 4.76 1.91
N VAL A 138 12.24 4.93 0.72
CA VAL A 138 12.93 6.15 0.28
C VAL A 138 12.16 6.73 -0.91
N ILE A 139 11.67 7.96 -0.76
CA ILE A 139 11.03 8.67 -1.86
C ILE A 139 12.11 9.45 -2.61
N VAL A 140 12.26 9.16 -3.90
CA VAL A 140 13.21 9.83 -4.80
C VAL A 140 12.41 10.67 -5.76
N THR A 141 12.66 11.98 -5.81
CA THR A 141 11.87 12.86 -6.68
C THR A 141 12.68 14.04 -7.18
N GLY A 142 12.52 14.35 -8.45
CA GLY A 142 13.01 15.61 -9.04
C GLY A 142 12.15 16.83 -8.69
N TYR A 143 11.01 16.67 -8.01
CA TYR A 143 10.03 17.71 -7.68
C TYR A 143 9.77 17.82 -6.18
N ALA A 144 10.81 17.74 -5.37
CA ALA A 144 10.67 17.91 -3.92
C ALA A 144 10.19 19.34 -3.58
N THR A 145 9.04 19.46 -2.90
CA THR A 145 8.59 20.70 -2.27
C THR A 145 8.60 20.54 -0.75
N VAL A 146 8.56 21.65 -0.02
CA VAL A 146 8.50 21.62 1.45
C VAL A 146 7.22 20.90 1.92
N GLU A 147 6.11 21.12 1.22
CA GLU A 147 4.82 20.50 1.51
C GLU A 147 4.88 18.97 1.41
N THR A 148 5.48 18.44 0.33
CA THR A 148 5.63 16.99 0.13
C THR A 148 6.60 16.37 1.13
N ALA A 149 7.68 17.06 1.50
CA ALA A 149 8.60 16.60 2.53
C ALA A 149 7.91 16.51 3.91
N VAL A 150 7.09 17.51 4.27
CA VAL A 150 6.32 17.51 5.53
C VAL A 150 5.27 16.39 5.54
N GLU A 151 4.63 16.09 4.42
CA GLU A 151 3.65 15.01 4.33
C GLU A 151 4.31 13.64 4.56
N VAL A 152 5.46 13.39 3.94
CA VAL A 152 6.22 12.14 4.11
C VAL A 152 6.69 11.96 5.56
N MET A 153 7.13 13.03 6.24
CA MET A 153 7.62 12.97 7.62
C MET A 153 6.54 12.69 8.67
N LYS A 154 5.26 12.79 8.33
CA LYS A 154 4.15 12.53 9.27
C LYS A 154 3.78 11.04 9.38
N HIS A 155 4.40 10.19 8.61
CA HIS A 155 4.10 8.75 8.48
C HIS A 155 5.34 7.88 8.57
#